data_70b2e0d84cb6118dafc6ab554d7a339e
#
_entry.id   70b2e0d84cb6118dafc6ab554d7a339e
#
_cell.length_a   1.000
_cell.length_b   1.000
_cell.length_c   1.000
_cell.angle_alpha   90.00
_cell.angle_beta   90.00
_cell.angle_gamma   90.00
#
_symmetry.space_group_name_H-M   'P 1'
#
loop_
_entity.id
_entity.type
_entity.pdbx_description
1 polymer ?
#
loop_
_entity_poly.entity_id
_entity_poly.type
_entity_poly.pdbx_seq_one_letter_code
_entity_poly.pdbx_strand_id
1 'polypeptide(L)'
;MTLYHDFLAWVPALVILAFTILFYIGFRIVSIRDADENIAAAVYRPGRMAIAVFGGYSALANSPWEWLARTAFLSNTMASLLFIAFYWSLYNFSSTTNVIFNHFFTKSGKKLDPAISGLFSSFFHALIVFFALATVLSTWGFNISGFIAGLSIGGLAVSLAAKDSLANIFACLVILMDQPFHVGDWIICNNVEGIVESISFRSTNVRTFTQAL
;
A
#
# COMPACT_ATOMS: atom_id res chain seq x y z
N MET A 1 -33.54 -2.45 43.61
CA MET A 1 -33.55 -1.36 42.60
C MET A 1 -32.17 -1.12 41.99
N THR A 2 -31.08 -1.34 42.70
CA THR A 2 -29.69 -1.20 42.25
C THR A 2 -29.30 -2.20 41.12
N LEU A 3 -29.64 -3.47 41.28
CA LEU A 3 -29.33 -4.53 40.30
C LEU A 3 -29.90 -4.28 38.89
N TYR A 4 -31.05 -3.62 38.80
CA TYR A 4 -31.69 -3.30 37.50
C TYR A 4 -30.98 -2.12 36.80
N HIS A 5 -30.53 -1.13 37.59
CA HIS A 5 -29.72 -0.01 37.06
C HIS A 5 -28.36 -0.48 36.56
N ASP A 6 -27.71 -1.37 37.30
CA ASP A 6 -26.41 -1.92 36.93
C ASP A 6 -26.52 -2.77 35.63
N PHE A 7 -27.62 -3.54 35.49
CA PHE A 7 -27.86 -4.32 34.25
C PHE A 7 -28.11 -3.41 33.03
N LEU A 8 -28.91 -2.34 33.18
CA LEU A 8 -29.16 -1.38 32.10
C LEU A 8 -27.87 -0.69 31.62
N ALA A 9 -26.90 -0.47 32.48
CA ALA A 9 -25.61 0.12 32.13
C ALA A 9 -24.76 -0.76 31.20
N TRP A 10 -25.00 -2.09 31.21
CA TRP A 10 -24.28 -3.02 30.29
C TRP A 10 -24.95 -3.17 28.93
N VAL A 11 -26.23 -2.76 28.77
CA VAL A 11 -26.98 -2.96 27.52
C VAL A 11 -26.28 -2.37 26.30
N PRO A 12 -25.78 -1.10 26.28
CA PRO A 12 -25.11 -0.56 25.10
C PRO A 12 -23.83 -1.34 24.76
N ALA A 13 -23.06 -1.76 25.75
CA ALA A 13 -21.85 -2.56 25.53
C ALA A 13 -22.16 -3.92 24.90
N LEU A 14 -23.21 -4.60 25.41
CA LEU A 14 -23.66 -5.89 24.88
C LEU A 14 -24.21 -5.79 23.46
N VAL A 15 -24.94 -4.72 23.14
CA VAL A 15 -25.45 -4.46 21.78
C VAL A 15 -24.30 -4.24 20.80
N ILE A 16 -23.30 -3.43 21.17
CA ILE A 16 -22.12 -3.19 20.32
C ILE A 16 -21.35 -4.50 20.12
N LEU A 17 -21.19 -5.29 21.17
CA LEU A 17 -20.47 -6.56 21.11
C LEU A 17 -21.22 -7.58 20.22
N ALA A 18 -22.54 -7.67 20.31
CA ALA A 18 -23.36 -8.50 19.44
C ALA A 18 -23.27 -8.05 17.98
N PHE A 19 -23.31 -6.75 17.71
CA PHE A 19 -23.13 -6.21 16.36
C PHE A 19 -21.74 -6.50 15.79
N THR A 20 -20.71 -6.37 16.62
CA THR A 20 -19.32 -6.69 16.24
C THR A 20 -19.16 -8.16 15.89
N ILE A 21 -19.74 -9.05 16.69
CA ILE A 21 -19.71 -10.51 16.42
C ILE A 21 -20.47 -10.84 15.14
N LEU A 22 -21.65 -10.25 14.92
CA LEU A 22 -22.42 -10.44 13.70
C LEU A 22 -21.64 -9.97 12.46
N PHE A 23 -21.02 -8.79 12.55
CA PHE A 23 -20.21 -8.22 11.46
C PHE A 23 -18.95 -9.07 11.21
N TYR A 24 -18.29 -9.56 12.26
CA TYR A 24 -17.16 -10.47 12.18
C TYR A 24 -17.53 -11.79 11.48
N ILE A 25 -18.67 -12.38 11.86
CA ILE A 25 -19.16 -13.62 11.23
C ILE A 25 -19.55 -13.37 9.78
N GLY A 26 -20.28 -12.30 9.48
CA GLY A 26 -20.63 -11.91 8.12
C GLY A 26 -19.40 -11.71 7.23
N PHE A 27 -18.41 -10.99 7.74
CA PHE A 27 -17.14 -10.77 7.06
C PHE A 27 -16.35 -12.07 6.83
N ARG A 28 -16.44 -13.02 7.77
CA ARG A 28 -15.87 -14.37 7.64
C ARG A 28 -16.57 -15.19 6.55
N ILE A 29 -17.90 -15.11 6.46
CA ILE A 29 -18.69 -15.85 5.47
C ILE A 29 -18.40 -15.33 4.06
N VAL A 30 -18.35 -14.00 3.87
CA VAL A 30 -17.96 -13.37 2.60
C VAL A 30 -16.55 -13.77 2.20
N SER A 31 -15.62 -13.80 3.17
CA SER A 31 -14.23 -14.23 2.94
C SER A 31 -14.08 -15.66 2.42
N ILE A 32 -15.03 -16.54 2.73
CA ILE A 32 -15.00 -17.95 2.29
C ILE A 32 -15.63 -18.09 0.89
N ARG A 33 -16.54 -17.17 0.50
CA ARG A 33 -17.36 -17.30 -0.69
C ARG A 33 -16.75 -16.71 -1.96
N ASP A 34 -15.92 -15.66 -1.87
CA ASP A 34 -15.49 -14.84 -3.02
C ASP A 34 -13.97 -14.87 -3.31
N ALA A 35 -13.24 -15.83 -2.76
CA ALA A 35 -11.80 -15.72 -2.68
C ALA A 35 -11.02 -16.34 -3.85
N ASP A 36 -10.45 -15.52 -4.72
CA ASP A 36 -9.08 -15.75 -5.16
C ASP A 36 -8.20 -15.76 -3.91
N GLU A 37 -7.68 -16.94 -3.55
CA GLU A 37 -7.08 -17.24 -2.22
C GLU A 37 -6.03 -16.20 -1.75
N ASN A 38 -5.35 -15.51 -2.67
CA ASN A 38 -4.28 -14.58 -2.35
C ASN A 38 -4.77 -13.18 -1.96
N ILE A 39 -5.76 -12.61 -2.67
CA ILE A 39 -6.30 -11.26 -2.37
C ILE A 39 -7.16 -11.31 -1.11
N ALA A 40 -7.94 -12.36 -0.99
CA ALA A 40 -8.78 -12.59 0.19
C ALA A 40 -7.95 -12.72 1.47
N ALA A 41 -6.88 -13.48 1.46
CA ALA A 41 -6.01 -13.63 2.63
C ALA A 41 -5.33 -12.31 3.02
N ALA A 42 -4.98 -11.47 2.06
CA ALA A 42 -4.32 -10.18 2.30
C ALA A 42 -5.22 -9.17 3.02
N VAL A 43 -6.51 -9.16 2.71
CA VAL A 43 -7.46 -8.17 3.25
C VAL A 43 -8.28 -8.73 4.41
N TYR A 44 -8.76 -9.97 4.30
CA TYR A 44 -9.71 -10.51 5.27
C TYR A 44 -9.08 -10.88 6.61
N ARG A 45 -7.82 -11.35 6.64
CA ARG A 45 -7.17 -11.67 7.93
C ARG A 45 -6.93 -10.44 8.80
N PRO A 46 -6.26 -9.36 8.31
CA PRO A 46 -6.09 -8.15 9.11
C PRO A 46 -7.41 -7.40 9.34
N GLY A 47 -8.35 -7.44 8.38
CA GLY A 47 -9.68 -6.86 8.55
C GLY A 47 -10.46 -7.45 9.72
N ARG A 48 -10.42 -8.76 9.91
CA ARG A 48 -11.05 -9.43 11.07
C ARG A 48 -10.41 -9.01 12.39
N MET A 49 -9.08 -8.85 12.43
CA MET A 49 -8.41 -8.32 13.62
C MET A 49 -8.85 -6.89 13.91
N ALA A 50 -8.90 -6.03 12.90
CA ALA A 50 -9.34 -4.65 13.07
C ALA A 50 -10.78 -4.55 13.60
N ILE A 51 -11.70 -5.36 13.07
CA ILE A 51 -13.09 -5.44 13.54
C ILE A 51 -13.15 -5.89 14.99
N ALA A 52 -12.42 -6.93 15.37
CA ALA A 52 -12.41 -7.44 16.73
C ALA A 52 -11.83 -6.43 17.74
N VAL A 53 -10.73 -5.76 17.38
CA VAL A 53 -10.08 -4.75 18.22
C VAL A 53 -10.98 -3.53 18.37
N PHE A 54 -11.49 -2.99 17.27
CA PHE A 54 -12.35 -1.81 17.29
C PHE A 54 -13.67 -2.06 18.04
N GLY A 55 -14.33 -3.18 17.76
CA GLY A 55 -15.57 -3.55 18.41
C GLY A 55 -15.40 -3.86 19.90
N GLY A 56 -14.32 -4.54 20.28
CA GLY A 56 -13.99 -4.81 21.67
C GLY A 56 -13.72 -3.53 22.45
N TYR A 57 -12.95 -2.61 21.87
CA TYR A 57 -12.71 -1.30 22.48
C TYR A 57 -13.98 -0.47 22.60
N SER A 58 -14.80 -0.41 21.56
CA SER A 58 -16.06 0.33 21.56
C SER A 58 -17.05 -0.23 22.59
N ALA A 59 -17.11 -1.55 22.73
CA ALA A 59 -17.92 -2.19 23.76
C ALA A 59 -17.41 -1.84 25.19
N LEU A 60 -16.10 -1.86 25.39
CA LEU A 60 -15.51 -1.50 26.67
C LEU A 60 -15.72 -0.03 27.01
N ALA A 61 -15.61 0.87 26.03
CA ALA A 61 -15.82 2.31 26.20
C ALA A 61 -17.28 2.66 26.55
N ASN A 62 -18.23 1.80 26.18
CA ASN A 62 -19.66 1.97 26.50
C ASN A 62 -20.13 1.05 27.66
N SER A 63 -19.22 0.42 28.38
CA SER A 63 -19.48 -0.41 29.54
C SER A 63 -19.37 0.44 30.82
N PRO A 64 -19.88 -0.05 31.96
CA PRO A 64 -19.64 0.57 33.28
C PRO A 64 -18.15 0.70 33.64
N TRP A 65 -17.27 0.00 32.91
CA TRP A 65 -15.82 0.06 33.07
C TRP A 65 -15.17 1.03 32.05
N GLU A 66 -15.90 2.03 31.58
CA GLU A 66 -15.39 3.07 30.66
C GLU A 66 -14.11 3.77 31.14
N TRP A 67 -13.92 3.88 32.48
CA TRP A 67 -12.71 4.41 33.06
C TRP A 67 -11.46 3.65 32.63
N LEU A 68 -11.57 2.33 32.41
CA LEU A 68 -10.47 1.50 31.91
C LEU A 68 -10.15 1.82 30.43
N ALA A 69 -11.19 1.99 29.61
CA ALA A 69 -11.03 2.37 28.19
C ALA A 69 -10.41 3.76 28.03
N ARG A 70 -10.64 4.64 29.01
CA ARG A 70 -10.08 6.00 29.04
C ARG A 70 -8.62 6.08 29.53
N THR A 71 -8.05 4.98 30.01
CA THR A 71 -6.62 4.97 30.35
C THR A 71 -5.79 5.15 29.08
N ALA A 72 -4.80 6.05 29.14
CA ALA A 72 -3.91 6.31 28.00
C ALA A 72 -3.22 5.02 27.51
N PHE A 73 -2.88 4.12 28.42
CA PHE A 73 -2.27 2.84 28.09
C PHE A 73 -3.18 1.97 27.20
N LEU A 74 -4.44 1.79 27.59
CA LEU A 74 -5.37 0.95 26.84
C LEU A 74 -5.73 1.59 25.49
N SER A 75 -5.96 2.91 25.48
CA SER A 75 -6.23 3.67 24.25
C SER A 75 -5.06 3.56 23.25
N ASN A 76 -3.83 3.77 23.69
CA ASN A 76 -2.64 3.68 22.85
C ASN A 76 -2.40 2.24 22.36
N THR A 77 -2.65 1.24 23.22
CA THR A 77 -2.53 -0.17 22.83
C THR A 77 -3.54 -0.52 21.73
N MET A 78 -4.80 -0.10 21.86
CA MET A 78 -5.84 -0.36 20.87
C MET A 78 -5.56 0.36 19.55
N ALA A 79 -5.13 1.64 19.62
CA ALA A 79 -4.71 2.37 18.44
C ALA A 79 -3.51 1.68 17.73
N SER A 80 -2.51 1.24 18.49
CA SER A 80 -1.36 0.51 17.95
C SER A 80 -1.78 -0.79 17.24
N LEU A 81 -2.70 -1.56 17.83
CA LEU A 81 -3.20 -2.79 17.23
C LEU A 81 -3.96 -2.52 15.91
N LEU A 82 -4.75 -1.44 15.84
CA LEU A 82 -5.43 -1.04 14.62
C LEU A 82 -4.44 -0.61 13.53
N PHE A 83 -3.40 0.16 13.88
CA PHE A 83 -2.35 0.53 12.93
C PHE A 83 -1.58 -0.70 12.44
N ILE A 84 -1.22 -1.62 13.34
CA ILE A 84 -0.56 -2.89 12.97
C ILE A 84 -1.44 -3.70 12.01
N ALA A 85 -2.75 -3.82 12.26
CA ALA A 85 -3.66 -4.52 11.38
C ALA A 85 -3.75 -3.85 9.99
N PHE A 86 -3.76 -2.51 9.95
CA PHE A 86 -3.76 -1.74 8.71
C PHE A 86 -2.47 -1.95 7.90
N TYR A 87 -1.29 -1.80 8.54
CA TYR A 87 -0.01 -2.01 7.87
C TYR A 87 0.22 -3.47 7.48
N TRP A 88 -0.30 -4.42 8.26
CA TRP A 88 -0.30 -5.83 7.88
C TRP A 88 -1.13 -6.09 6.61
N SER A 89 -2.28 -5.43 6.47
CA SER A 89 -3.06 -5.49 5.23
C SER A 89 -2.27 -4.95 4.04
N LEU A 90 -1.62 -3.79 4.19
CA LEU A 90 -0.77 -3.22 3.15
C LEU A 90 0.42 -4.13 2.80
N TYR A 91 1.05 -4.74 3.79
CA TYR A 91 2.16 -5.66 3.59
C TYR A 91 1.75 -6.88 2.75
N ASN A 92 0.64 -7.51 3.11
CA ASN A 92 0.09 -8.63 2.35
C ASN A 92 -0.39 -8.22 0.95
N PHE A 93 -1.00 -7.05 0.82
CA PHE A 93 -1.41 -6.51 -0.48
C PHE A 93 -0.21 -6.24 -1.39
N SER A 94 0.89 -5.71 -0.85
CA SER A 94 2.13 -5.52 -1.59
C SER A 94 2.70 -6.83 -2.15
N SER A 95 2.61 -7.94 -1.41
CA SER A 95 3.03 -9.25 -1.92
C SER A 95 2.13 -9.78 -3.05
N THR A 96 0.83 -9.47 -2.99
CA THR A 96 -0.14 -9.83 -4.03
C THR A 96 0.07 -9.01 -5.31
N THR A 97 0.59 -7.79 -5.20
CA THR A 97 0.90 -6.92 -6.33
C THR A 97 1.91 -7.57 -7.30
N ASN A 98 2.83 -8.40 -6.81
CA ASN A 98 3.73 -9.19 -7.66
C ASN A 98 2.97 -10.12 -8.61
N VAL A 99 1.85 -10.70 -8.18
CA VAL A 99 1.00 -11.56 -9.01
C VAL A 99 0.31 -10.73 -10.09
N ILE A 100 -0.19 -9.55 -9.75
CA ILE A 100 -0.85 -8.63 -10.69
C ILE A 100 0.16 -8.09 -11.69
N PHE A 101 1.34 -7.68 -11.24
CA PHE A 101 2.43 -7.23 -12.11
C PHE A 101 2.86 -8.33 -13.08
N ASN A 102 3.10 -9.54 -12.60
CA ASN A 102 3.45 -10.67 -13.45
C ASN A 102 2.35 -10.98 -14.47
N HIS A 103 1.08 -10.91 -14.09
CA HIS A 103 -0.04 -11.14 -15.01
C HIS A 103 -0.11 -10.07 -16.11
N PHE A 104 0.09 -8.80 -15.75
CA PHE A 104 0.06 -7.68 -16.70
C PHE A 104 1.21 -7.74 -17.70
N PHE A 105 2.43 -8.03 -17.24
CA PHE A 105 3.61 -8.12 -18.10
C PHE A 105 3.63 -9.40 -18.95
N THR A 106 3.11 -10.52 -18.44
CA THR A 106 3.00 -11.76 -19.21
C THR A 106 2.03 -11.58 -20.40
N LYS A 107 0.96 -10.81 -20.21
CA LYS A 107 0.01 -10.47 -21.29
C LYS A 107 0.64 -9.55 -22.35
N SER A 108 1.68 -8.80 -21.99
CA SER A 108 2.43 -7.91 -22.89
C SER A 108 3.61 -8.61 -23.59
N GLY A 109 3.76 -9.93 -23.43
CA GLY A 109 4.82 -10.73 -24.07
C GLY A 109 6.23 -10.54 -23.48
N LYS A 110 6.38 -9.73 -22.44
CA LYS A 110 7.68 -9.49 -21.76
C LYS A 110 7.63 -10.13 -20.36
N LYS A 111 8.53 -11.07 -20.12
CA LYS A 111 8.74 -11.60 -18.75
C LYS A 111 9.62 -10.62 -17.99
N LEU A 112 9.13 -10.05 -16.89
CA LEU A 112 9.97 -9.33 -15.95
C LEU A 112 10.93 -10.34 -15.28
N ASP A 113 12.18 -9.92 -15.15
CA ASP A 113 13.15 -10.69 -14.36
C ASP A 113 12.64 -10.77 -12.90
N PRO A 114 12.51 -11.98 -12.34
CA PRO A 114 12.09 -12.17 -10.96
C PRO A 114 12.93 -11.37 -9.95
N ALA A 115 14.19 -11.07 -10.28
CA ALA A 115 15.06 -10.25 -9.45
C ALA A 115 14.55 -8.81 -9.33
N ILE A 116 14.04 -8.22 -10.40
CA ILE A 116 13.52 -6.84 -10.41
C ILE A 116 12.23 -6.76 -9.56
N SER A 117 11.31 -7.69 -9.74
CA SER A 117 10.06 -7.73 -8.95
C SER A 117 10.34 -7.95 -7.47
N GLY A 118 11.34 -8.78 -7.13
CA GLY A 118 11.77 -9.02 -5.76
C GLY A 118 12.37 -7.77 -5.09
N LEU A 119 13.18 -7.00 -5.80
CA LEU A 119 13.75 -5.74 -5.30
C LEU A 119 12.66 -4.71 -4.99
N PHE A 120 11.71 -4.51 -5.91
CA PHE A 120 10.58 -3.59 -5.68
C PHE A 120 9.74 -4.02 -4.48
N SER A 121 9.39 -5.30 -4.40
CA SER A 121 8.63 -5.83 -3.27
C SER A 121 9.37 -5.62 -1.94
N SER A 122 10.65 -5.93 -1.88
CA SER A 122 11.47 -5.75 -0.66
C SER A 122 11.56 -4.28 -0.25
N PHE A 123 11.67 -3.37 -1.20
CA PHE A 123 11.69 -1.93 -0.94
C PHE A 123 10.35 -1.44 -0.36
N PHE A 124 9.22 -1.85 -0.95
CA PHE A 124 7.90 -1.50 -0.43
C PHE A 124 7.64 -2.11 0.94
N HIS A 125 8.04 -3.36 1.17
CA HIS A 125 7.94 -3.99 2.48
C HIS A 125 8.74 -3.23 3.54
N ALA A 126 9.97 -2.81 3.23
CA ALA A 126 10.80 -2.01 4.14
C ALA A 126 10.13 -0.66 4.47
N LEU A 127 9.54 0.03 3.48
CA LEU A 127 8.80 1.26 3.71
C LEU A 127 7.56 1.04 4.58
N ILE A 128 6.78 0.00 4.33
CA ILE A 128 5.58 -0.32 5.11
C ILE A 128 5.96 -0.58 6.57
N VAL A 129 7.00 -1.39 6.83
CA VAL A 129 7.49 -1.67 8.18
C VAL A 129 8.01 -0.39 8.86
N PHE A 130 8.73 0.45 8.12
CA PHE A 130 9.22 1.72 8.63
C PHE A 130 8.07 2.64 9.08
N PHE A 131 7.05 2.82 8.24
CA PHE A 131 5.89 3.63 8.59
C PHE A 131 5.06 3.03 9.72
N ALA A 132 4.92 1.70 9.76
CA ALA A 132 4.25 1.01 10.86
C ALA A 132 4.92 1.30 12.20
N LEU A 133 6.25 1.16 12.27
CA LEU A 133 7.02 1.46 13.47
C LEU A 133 6.90 2.94 13.88
N ALA A 134 7.07 3.86 12.91
CA ALA A 134 6.96 5.30 13.18
C ALA A 134 5.57 5.66 13.75
N THR A 135 4.50 5.11 13.16
CA THR A 135 3.13 5.39 13.61
C THR A 135 2.87 4.84 15.00
N VAL A 136 3.32 3.62 15.29
CA VAL A 136 3.19 3.03 16.64
C VAL A 136 3.97 3.83 17.67
N LEU A 137 5.22 4.19 17.39
CA LEU A 137 6.04 5.03 18.30
C LEU A 137 5.37 6.38 18.56
N SER A 138 4.83 7.03 17.52
CA SER A 138 4.11 8.29 17.66
C SER A 138 2.88 8.17 18.56
N THR A 139 2.14 7.06 18.49
CA THR A 139 0.97 6.79 19.36
C THR A 139 1.37 6.73 20.85
N TRP A 140 2.58 6.27 21.14
CA TRP A 140 3.13 6.22 22.49
C TRP A 140 3.82 7.53 22.94
N GLY A 141 3.70 8.59 22.13
CA GLY A 141 4.24 9.91 22.45
C GLY A 141 5.72 10.10 22.13
N PHE A 142 6.34 9.16 21.42
CA PHE A 142 7.71 9.36 20.94
C PHE A 142 7.76 10.40 19.83
N ASN A 143 8.75 11.30 19.89
CA ASN A 143 8.93 12.30 18.87
C ASN A 143 9.56 11.70 17.61
N ILE A 144 8.74 11.59 16.54
CA ILE A 144 9.17 11.05 15.26
C ILE A 144 9.63 12.12 14.27
N SER A 145 9.73 13.40 14.68
CA SER A 145 10.10 14.50 13.77
C SER A 145 11.45 14.28 13.12
N GLY A 146 12.42 13.72 13.85
CA GLY A 146 13.74 13.37 13.30
C GLY A 146 13.65 12.30 12.21
N PHE A 147 12.77 11.31 12.34
CA PHE A 147 12.53 10.30 11.33
C PHE A 147 11.91 10.90 10.05
N ILE A 148 10.92 11.78 10.23
CA ILE A 148 10.27 12.48 9.11
C ILE A 148 11.25 13.39 8.39
N ALA A 149 12.07 14.15 9.12
CA ALA A 149 13.09 15.00 8.55
C ALA A 149 14.13 14.20 7.76
N GLY A 150 14.64 13.11 8.33
CA GLY A 150 15.58 12.21 7.65
C GLY A 150 15.01 11.60 6.37
N LEU A 151 13.75 11.12 6.42
CA LEU A 151 13.06 10.59 5.25
C LEU A 151 12.84 11.66 4.17
N SER A 152 12.56 12.90 4.57
CA SER A 152 12.37 14.02 3.64
C SER A 152 13.68 14.36 2.91
N ILE A 153 14.80 14.40 3.63
CA ILE A 153 16.13 14.64 3.05
C ILE A 153 16.53 13.48 2.13
N GLY A 154 16.34 12.24 2.60
CA GLY A 154 16.58 11.03 1.81
C GLY A 154 15.72 10.97 0.55
N GLY A 155 14.44 11.31 0.66
CA GLY A 155 13.51 11.40 -0.48
C GLY A 155 13.93 12.46 -1.50
N LEU A 156 14.41 13.61 -1.04
CA LEU A 156 14.96 14.66 -1.92
C LEU A 156 16.20 14.15 -2.67
N ALA A 157 17.12 13.48 -1.97
CA ALA A 157 18.31 12.91 -2.60
C ALA A 157 17.96 11.87 -3.68
N VAL A 158 17.02 10.95 -3.38
CA VAL A 158 16.52 9.97 -4.36
C VAL A 158 15.81 10.66 -5.53
N SER A 159 15.01 11.68 -5.28
CA SER A 159 14.31 12.45 -6.31
C SER A 159 15.28 13.13 -7.27
N LEU A 160 16.35 13.74 -6.73
CA LEU A 160 17.39 14.37 -7.55
C LEU A 160 18.15 13.32 -8.37
N ALA A 161 18.46 12.17 -7.80
CA ALA A 161 19.11 11.07 -8.52
C ALA A 161 18.23 10.48 -9.63
N ALA A 162 16.91 10.45 -9.45
CA ALA A 162 15.96 9.89 -10.40
C ALA A 162 15.49 10.91 -11.47
N LYS A 163 15.83 12.19 -11.34
CA LYS A 163 15.32 13.30 -12.17
C LYS A 163 15.41 13.03 -13.66
N ASP A 164 16.58 12.63 -14.16
CA ASP A 164 16.80 12.42 -15.59
C ASP A 164 16.04 11.20 -16.12
N SER A 165 15.93 10.16 -15.31
CA SER A 165 15.13 8.97 -15.66
C SER A 165 13.63 9.30 -15.76
N LEU A 166 13.12 10.09 -14.82
CA LEU A 166 11.74 10.59 -14.85
C LEU A 166 11.50 11.50 -16.04
N ALA A 167 12.43 12.42 -16.35
CA ALA A 167 12.33 13.29 -17.51
C ALA A 167 12.22 12.49 -18.82
N ASN A 168 13.01 11.43 -18.99
CA ASN A 168 12.94 10.56 -20.16
C ASN A 168 11.61 9.80 -20.26
N ILE A 169 11.05 9.35 -19.12
CA ILE A 169 9.73 8.70 -19.08
C ILE A 169 8.64 9.68 -19.52
N PHE A 170 8.66 10.93 -18.99
CA PHE A 170 7.69 11.95 -19.39
C PHE A 170 7.83 12.34 -20.85
N ALA A 171 9.06 12.48 -21.36
CA ALA A 171 9.28 12.73 -22.79
C ALA A 171 8.71 11.62 -23.68
N CYS A 172 8.88 10.36 -23.28
CA CYS A 172 8.28 9.24 -23.98
C CYS A 172 6.75 9.27 -23.96
N LEU A 173 6.14 9.60 -22.80
CA LEU A 173 4.68 9.75 -22.71
C LEU A 173 4.17 10.84 -23.65
N VAL A 174 4.84 11.98 -23.73
CA VAL A 174 4.49 13.07 -24.67
C VAL A 174 4.59 12.57 -26.13
N ILE A 175 5.67 11.87 -26.50
CA ILE A 175 5.83 11.32 -27.84
C ILE A 175 4.69 10.35 -28.18
N LEU A 176 4.27 9.49 -27.21
CA LEU A 176 3.18 8.53 -27.43
C LEU A 176 1.80 9.20 -27.50
N MET A 177 1.61 10.34 -26.82
CA MET A 177 0.33 11.07 -26.85
C MET A 177 0.21 11.95 -28.09
N ASP A 178 1.25 12.71 -28.41
CA ASP A 178 1.23 13.68 -29.51
C ASP A 178 1.63 13.07 -30.86
N GLN A 179 2.29 11.90 -30.83
CA GLN A 179 2.74 11.15 -32.01
C GLN A 179 3.43 12.02 -33.08
N PRO A 180 4.42 12.85 -32.74
CA PRO A 180 5.10 13.73 -33.69
C PRO A 180 5.85 12.95 -34.77
N PHE A 181 6.16 11.67 -34.55
CA PHE A 181 6.72 10.70 -35.48
C PHE A 181 6.30 9.27 -35.10
N HIS A 182 6.35 8.36 -36.05
CA HIS A 182 5.98 6.95 -35.87
C HIS A 182 7.16 6.02 -36.13
N VAL A 183 7.01 4.76 -35.74
CA VAL A 183 7.97 3.71 -36.12
C VAL A 183 7.99 3.58 -37.64
N GLY A 184 9.16 3.68 -38.26
CA GLY A 184 9.37 3.69 -39.69
C GLY A 184 9.62 5.08 -40.28
N ASP A 185 9.38 6.16 -39.52
CA ASP A 185 9.63 7.52 -40.00
C ASP A 185 11.12 7.84 -40.00
N TRP A 186 11.52 8.67 -40.93
CA TRP A 186 12.86 9.23 -40.99
C TRP A 186 12.90 10.51 -40.17
N ILE A 187 13.78 10.55 -39.19
CA ILE A 187 13.93 11.69 -38.30
C ILE A 187 15.39 12.17 -38.26
N ILE A 188 15.56 13.45 -37.98
CA ILE A 188 16.85 14.07 -37.68
C ILE A 188 16.74 14.65 -36.28
N CYS A 189 17.58 14.21 -35.36
CA CYS A 189 17.61 14.67 -34.00
C CYS A 189 19.06 14.74 -33.49
N ASN A 190 19.49 15.92 -33.06
CA ASN A 190 20.80 16.11 -32.42
C ASN A 190 22.01 15.48 -33.15
N ASN A 191 22.18 15.68 -34.45
CA ASN A 191 23.23 15.07 -35.29
C ASN A 191 23.04 13.54 -35.53
N VAL A 192 21.94 12.96 -35.12
CA VAL A 192 21.58 11.57 -35.48
C VAL A 192 20.50 11.62 -36.53
N GLU A 193 20.77 11.01 -37.68
CA GLU A 193 19.83 10.90 -38.80
C GLU A 193 19.58 9.43 -39.08
N GLY A 194 18.29 9.06 -39.17
CA GLY A 194 17.94 7.67 -39.44
C GLY A 194 16.45 7.38 -39.35
N ILE A 195 16.11 6.08 -39.46
CA ILE A 195 14.76 5.59 -39.40
C ILE A 195 14.45 5.11 -37.96
N VAL A 196 13.30 5.51 -37.41
CA VAL A 196 12.81 5.06 -36.12
C VAL A 196 12.50 3.58 -36.16
N GLU A 197 13.24 2.78 -35.42
CA GLU A 197 13.09 1.33 -35.36
C GLU A 197 12.12 0.89 -34.25
N SER A 198 12.21 1.53 -33.09
CA SER A 198 11.29 1.25 -31.99
C SER A 198 11.23 2.43 -31.01
N ILE A 199 10.06 2.63 -30.41
CA ILE A 199 9.83 3.58 -29.33
C ILE A 199 9.63 2.75 -28.06
N SER A 200 10.57 2.85 -27.12
CA SER A 200 10.55 2.17 -25.83
C SER A 200 10.19 3.15 -24.71
N PHE A 201 9.85 2.64 -23.52
CA PHE A 201 9.37 3.43 -22.39
C PHE A 201 10.28 4.59 -21.92
N ARG A 202 11.57 4.57 -22.24
CA ARG A 202 12.53 5.62 -21.87
C ARG A 202 13.50 6.02 -22.99
N SER A 203 13.40 5.42 -24.18
CA SER A 203 14.32 5.66 -25.28
C SER A 203 13.67 5.33 -26.60
N THR A 204 14.08 6.07 -27.64
CA THR A 204 13.70 5.76 -29.04
C THR A 204 14.95 5.26 -29.75
N ASN A 205 14.87 4.08 -30.39
CA ASN A 205 15.96 3.52 -31.17
C ASN A 205 15.83 3.99 -32.61
N VAL A 206 16.91 4.57 -33.12
CA VAL A 206 17.00 5.07 -34.50
C VAL A 206 18.12 4.34 -35.22
N ARG A 207 17.80 3.67 -36.33
CA ARG A 207 18.79 3.03 -37.18
C ARG A 207 19.40 4.07 -38.12
N THR A 208 20.67 4.37 -37.91
CA THR A 208 21.43 5.29 -38.78
C THR A 208 21.86 4.61 -40.07
N PHE A 209 22.27 5.41 -41.09
CA PHE A 209 22.75 4.90 -42.35
C PHE A 209 24.07 4.09 -42.25
N THR A 210 24.85 4.32 -41.19
CA THR A 210 26.05 3.53 -40.89
C THR A 210 25.73 2.19 -40.21
N GLN A 211 24.41 1.82 -40.11
CA GLN A 211 23.92 0.61 -39.44
C GLN A 211 24.32 0.53 -37.94
N ALA A 212 24.69 1.62 -37.32
CA ALA A 212 24.87 1.73 -35.87
C ALA A 212 23.50 1.96 -35.20
N LEU A 213 23.22 1.20 -34.15
CA LEU A 213 22.07 1.41 -33.27
C LEU A 213 22.43 2.37 -32.15
#